data_3328a2ef395106e831345cf6f4f4f440
#
_entry.id   3328a2ef395106e831345cf6f4f4f440
#
_cell.length_a   1.000
_cell.length_b   1.000
_cell.length_c   1.000
_cell.angle_alpha   90.00
_cell.angle_beta   90.00
_cell.angle_gamma   90.00
#
_symmetry.space_group_name_H-M   'P 1'
#
loop_
_entity.id
_entity.type
_entity.pdbx_description
1 polymer ?
#
loop_
_entity_poly.entity_id
_entity_poly.type
_entity_poly.pdbx_seq_one_letter_code
_entity_poly.pdbx_strand_id
1 'polypeptide(L)'
;IIVIKYSNKKINRVKFPKNVKRKILSNKYAFSIYFLLVLLKNFSYKIKFIFGNPASKFCTFLRKFVDGKNQIYIDDGFETVLFDFNQLKKDCTVFTIYNIKLPSKIKKIQYFPKYTKKRKKTCNEIFFIGSPLVSNNIVSRDKFMKIMKIISKKNKKFFYYPHRNEIDELSLLPKNFKILKRKFNVEKFLNNYKYNFRLIYSFNSSAIQEILNFYKKEQLRVFDINDWVKKKEESYRYTEDK
;
A
#
# COMPACT_ATOMS: atom_id res chain seq x y z
N ILE A 1 13.16 11.13 -17.56
CA ILE A 1 12.80 9.94 -16.76
C ILE A 1 12.15 8.92 -17.69
N ILE A 2 12.63 7.68 -17.64
CA ILE A 2 12.05 6.57 -18.40
C ILE A 2 11.36 5.66 -17.38
N VAL A 3 10.05 5.47 -17.53
CA VAL A 3 9.30 4.50 -16.73
C VAL A 3 9.15 3.23 -17.55
N ILE A 4 9.65 2.14 -16.99
CA ILE A 4 9.52 0.83 -17.63
C ILE A 4 8.59 0.01 -16.76
N LYS A 5 7.57 -0.58 -17.37
CA LYS A 5 6.68 -1.49 -16.69
C LYS A 5 6.56 -2.79 -17.47
N TYR A 6 6.72 -3.88 -16.74
CA TYR A 6 6.35 -5.21 -17.18
C TYR A 6 4.97 -5.54 -16.62
N SER A 7 3.95 -5.67 -17.46
CA SER A 7 2.63 -6.14 -17.06
C SER A 7 1.73 -6.38 -18.28
N ASN A 8 1.01 -7.49 -18.25
CA ASN A 8 -0.05 -7.81 -19.21
C ASN A 8 -1.36 -7.04 -18.95
N LYS A 9 -1.45 -6.24 -17.89
CA LYS A 9 -2.67 -5.49 -17.55
C LYS A 9 -2.64 -4.10 -18.16
N LYS A 10 -3.72 -3.70 -18.81
CA LYS A 10 -3.93 -2.37 -19.43
C LYS A 10 -3.67 -1.23 -18.45
N ILE A 11 -2.55 -0.50 -18.61
CA ILE A 11 -2.21 0.69 -17.82
C ILE A 11 -2.50 1.95 -18.66
N ASN A 12 -3.65 2.02 -19.27
CA ASN A 12 -3.98 3.16 -20.14
C ASN A 12 -4.45 4.40 -19.35
N ARG A 13 -4.48 4.34 -18.01
CA ARG A 13 -5.11 5.40 -17.19
C ARG A 13 -4.14 6.30 -16.40
N VAL A 14 -2.84 6.04 -16.41
CA VAL A 14 -1.88 6.90 -15.71
C VAL A 14 -1.37 7.96 -16.66
N LYS A 15 -1.71 9.22 -16.40
CA LYS A 15 -1.15 10.37 -17.12
C LYS A 15 0.23 10.66 -16.53
N PHE A 16 1.27 10.57 -17.33
CA PHE A 16 2.62 10.97 -16.96
C PHE A 16 2.90 12.40 -17.40
N PRO A 17 3.77 13.14 -16.68
CA PRO A 17 4.27 14.42 -17.14
C PRO A 17 4.91 14.33 -18.54
N LYS A 18 4.86 15.40 -19.32
CA LYS A 18 5.36 15.43 -20.73
C LYS A 18 6.83 15.03 -20.88
N ASN A 19 7.64 15.24 -19.84
CA ASN A 19 9.08 14.89 -19.80
C ASN A 19 9.36 13.43 -19.40
N VAL A 20 8.32 12.62 -19.19
CA VAL A 20 8.45 11.20 -18.82
C VAL A 20 8.17 10.33 -20.04
N LYS A 21 9.21 9.70 -20.57
CA LYS A 21 9.07 8.70 -21.62
C LYS A 21 8.63 7.37 -21.01
N ARG A 22 7.60 6.77 -21.57
CA ARG A 22 7.05 5.49 -21.14
C ARG A 22 7.40 4.41 -22.15
N LYS A 23 7.93 3.30 -21.66
CA LYS A 23 8.13 2.09 -22.45
C LYS A 23 7.42 0.92 -21.78
N ILE A 24 6.52 0.26 -22.50
CA ILE A 24 5.83 -0.95 -22.04
C ILE A 24 6.47 -2.12 -22.74
N LEU A 25 6.91 -3.10 -21.96
CA LEU A 25 7.51 -4.31 -22.48
C LEU A 25 6.55 -5.47 -22.28
N SER A 26 6.28 -6.19 -23.34
CA SER A 26 5.21 -7.19 -23.40
C SER A 26 5.55 -8.47 -22.63
N ASN A 27 6.82 -8.78 -22.47
CA ASN A 27 7.23 -10.00 -21.80
C ASN A 27 8.52 -9.83 -20.99
N LYS A 28 8.81 -10.82 -20.15
CA LYS A 28 9.94 -10.86 -19.24
C LYS A 28 11.31 -10.81 -19.97
N TYR A 29 11.41 -11.43 -21.12
CA TYR A 29 12.66 -11.49 -21.90
C TYR A 29 12.98 -10.14 -22.54
N ALA A 30 11.98 -9.50 -23.18
CA ALA A 30 12.14 -8.16 -23.75
C ALA A 30 12.56 -7.14 -22.67
N PHE A 31 12.03 -7.29 -21.45
CA PHE A 31 12.44 -6.47 -20.31
C PHE A 31 13.92 -6.72 -19.95
N SER A 32 14.35 -7.97 -19.86
CA SER A 32 15.73 -8.32 -19.47
C SER A 32 16.74 -7.80 -20.51
N ILE A 33 16.45 -7.96 -21.78
CA ILE A 33 17.29 -7.44 -22.88
C ILE A 33 17.35 -5.91 -22.83
N TYR A 34 16.20 -5.24 -22.69
CA TYR A 34 16.17 -3.79 -22.58
C TYR A 34 16.92 -3.28 -21.36
N PHE A 35 16.79 -3.96 -20.23
CA PHE A 35 17.51 -3.61 -19.01
C PHE A 35 19.02 -3.76 -19.18
N LEU A 36 19.46 -4.84 -19.82
CA LEU A 36 20.89 -5.04 -20.16
C LEU A 36 21.42 -3.90 -21.04
N LEU A 37 20.68 -3.51 -22.07
CA LEU A 37 21.04 -2.37 -22.92
C LEU A 37 21.12 -1.05 -22.15
N VAL A 38 20.21 -0.85 -21.18
CA VAL A 38 20.24 0.31 -20.30
C VAL A 38 21.46 0.27 -19.36
N LEU A 39 21.82 -0.90 -18.85
CA LEU A 39 23.03 -1.07 -18.02
C LEU A 39 24.30 -0.78 -18.84
N LEU A 40 24.40 -1.31 -20.06
CA LEU A 40 25.54 -1.07 -20.94
C LEU A 40 25.70 0.42 -21.28
N LYS A 41 24.60 1.12 -21.53
CA LYS A 41 24.60 2.58 -21.71
C LYS A 41 24.93 3.35 -20.43
N ASN A 42 24.74 2.76 -19.25
CA ASN A 42 24.95 3.41 -17.96
C ASN A 42 26.42 3.60 -17.58
N PHE A 43 27.34 2.90 -18.24
CA PHE A 43 28.77 3.18 -18.09
C PHE A 43 29.12 4.63 -18.48
N SER A 44 28.26 5.30 -19.26
CA SER A 44 28.46 6.68 -19.73
C SER A 44 27.52 7.71 -19.09
N TYR A 45 26.46 7.30 -18.34
CA TYR A 45 25.43 8.21 -17.81
C TYR A 45 25.08 7.92 -16.36
N LYS A 46 24.87 8.97 -15.57
CA LYS A 46 24.39 8.88 -14.17
C LYS A 46 22.90 8.52 -14.13
N ILE A 47 22.55 7.26 -14.38
CA ILE A 47 21.15 6.79 -14.35
C ILE A 47 20.77 6.42 -12.91
N LYS A 48 19.61 6.88 -12.44
CA LYS A 48 18.99 6.45 -11.19
C LYS A 48 17.92 5.40 -11.47
N PHE A 49 17.93 4.32 -10.70
CA PHE A 49 16.95 3.25 -10.76
C PHE A 49 15.96 3.38 -9.59
N ILE A 50 14.67 3.43 -9.90
CA ILE A 50 13.61 3.53 -8.91
C ILE A 50 12.94 2.17 -8.79
N PHE A 51 12.98 1.62 -7.59
CA PHE A 51 12.39 0.34 -7.23
C PHE A 51 11.17 0.57 -6.33
N GLY A 52 10.02 -0.03 -6.67
CA GLY A 52 8.83 -0.03 -5.81
C GLY A 52 8.97 -1.06 -4.70
N ASN A 53 8.84 -2.35 -5.04
CA ASN A 53 8.91 -3.43 -4.05
C ASN A 53 10.34 -4.00 -3.94
N PRO A 54 11.10 -3.69 -2.87
CA PRO A 54 12.46 -4.19 -2.70
C PRO A 54 12.53 -5.70 -2.46
N ALA A 55 11.46 -6.31 -1.95
CA ALA A 55 11.38 -7.76 -1.66
C ALA A 55 11.11 -8.60 -2.91
N SER A 56 10.64 -8.01 -4.02
CA SER A 56 10.33 -8.77 -5.21
C SER A 56 11.59 -9.46 -5.78
N LYS A 57 11.46 -10.73 -6.18
CA LYS A 57 12.57 -11.49 -6.79
C LYS A 57 13.23 -10.75 -7.95
N PHE A 58 12.43 -10.02 -8.71
CA PHE A 58 12.89 -9.23 -9.83
C PHE A 58 13.73 -8.01 -9.38
N CYS A 59 13.26 -7.22 -8.42
CA CYS A 59 14.05 -6.12 -7.86
C CYS A 59 15.32 -6.63 -7.19
N THR A 60 15.26 -7.76 -6.49
CA THR A 60 16.40 -8.41 -5.87
C THR A 60 17.47 -8.80 -6.89
N PHE A 61 17.06 -9.30 -8.04
CA PHE A 61 17.98 -9.62 -9.14
C PHE A 61 18.60 -8.33 -9.71
N LEU A 62 17.78 -7.34 -10.08
CA LEU A 62 18.26 -6.13 -10.74
C LEU A 62 19.22 -5.30 -9.88
N ARG A 63 18.94 -5.18 -8.58
CA ARG A 63 19.77 -4.38 -7.67
C ARG A 63 21.20 -4.87 -7.53
N LYS A 64 21.49 -6.15 -7.88
CA LYS A 64 22.86 -6.68 -7.88
C LYS A 64 23.76 -5.95 -8.88
N PHE A 65 23.21 -5.50 -10.00
CA PHE A 65 23.93 -4.88 -11.11
C PHE A 65 23.97 -3.34 -11.04
N VAL A 66 23.34 -2.74 -10.04
CA VAL A 66 23.25 -1.29 -9.89
C VAL A 66 24.00 -0.88 -8.64
N ASP A 67 24.82 0.17 -8.71
CA ASP A 67 25.48 0.73 -7.53
C ASP A 67 24.45 1.30 -6.56
N GLY A 68 24.73 1.20 -5.25
CA GLY A 68 23.82 1.67 -4.20
C GLY A 68 23.44 3.14 -4.36
N LYS A 69 24.40 4.02 -4.62
CA LYS A 69 24.17 5.46 -4.88
C LYS A 69 23.20 5.76 -6.02
N ASN A 70 22.97 4.79 -6.91
CA ASN A 70 22.07 4.88 -8.04
C ASN A 70 20.72 4.16 -7.80
N GLN A 71 20.54 3.55 -6.62
CA GLN A 71 19.30 2.88 -6.24
C GLN A 71 18.43 3.80 -5.39
N ILE A 72 17.17 3.95 -5.81
CA ILE A 72 16.14 4.68 -5.09
C ILE A 72 14.99 3.71 -4.85
N TYR A 73 14.59 3.55 -3.60
CA TYR A 73 13.44 2.75 -3.20
C TYR A 73 12.29 3.67 -2.80
N ILE A 74 11.09 3.33 -3.24
CA ILE A 74 9.85 4.03 -2.85
C ILE A 74 8.91 3.02 -2.21
N ASP A 75 8.07 3.50 -1.31
CA ASP A 75 7.12 2.65 -0.60
C ASP A 75 6.22 1.84 -1.55
N ASP A 76 6.07 0.56 -1.22
CA ASP A 76 5.08 -0.35 -1.80
C ASP A 76 4.14 -0.87 -0.69
N GLY A 77 3.49 0.06 -0.05
CA GLY A 77 2.59 -0.26 1.05
C GLY A 77 3.30 -0.91 2.25
N PHE A 78 2.61 -1.85 2.88
CA PHE A 78 3.10 -2.51 4.09
C PHE A 78 4.33 -3.40 3.87
N GLU A 79 4.55 -3.87 2.66
CA GLU A 79 5.76 -4.62 2.27
C GLU A 79 7.05 -3.86 2.59
N THR A 80 7.00 -2.52 2.50
CA THR A 80 8.13 -1.67 2.87
C THR A 80 8.46 -1.76 4.37
N VAL A 81 7.46 -1.89 5.22
CA VAL A 81 7.65 -1.98 6.68
C VAL A 81 8.27 -3.31 7.09
N LEU A 82 7.90 -4.38 6.39
CA LEU A 82 8.37 -5.75 6.66
C LEU A 82 9.74 -6.06 6.05
N PHE A 83 10.22 -5.20 5.16
CA PHE A 83 11.45 -5.48 4.44
C PHE A 83 12.69 -5.33 5.32
N ASP A 84 13.60 -6.32 5.26
CA ASP A 84 14.92 -6.23 5.89
C ASP A 84 15.86 -5.35 5.06
N PHE A 85 16.03 -4.11 5.47
CA PHE A 85 16.86 -3.13 4.79
C PHE A 85 18.37 -3.41 4.89
N ASN A 86 18.82 -4.34 5.75
CA ASN A 86 20.21 -4.76 5.80
C ASN A 86 20.69 -5.40 4.50
N GLN A 87 19.75 -5.96 3.72
CA GLN A 87 20.00 -6.56 2.41
C GLN A 87 20.29 -5.53 1.32
N LEU A 88 20.06 -4.25 1.54
CA LEU A 88 20.32 -3.21 0.56
C LEU A 88 21.80 -2.81 0.52
N LYS A 89 22.24 -2.36 -0.66
CA LYS A 89 23.58 -1.82 -0.83
C LYS A 89 23.76 -0.51 -0.05
N LYS A 90 25.00 -0.23 0.36
CA LYS A 90 25.39 1.05 0.92
C LYS A 90 25.03 2.22 0.00
N ASP A 91 24.75 3.38 0.56
CA ASP A 91 24.48 4.65 -0.11
C ASP A 91 23.19 4.68 -0.98
N CYS A 92 22.34 3.65 -0.91
CA CYS A 92 21.04 3.73 -1.55
C CYS A 92 20.10 4.71 -0.81
N THR A 93 19.07 5.19 -1.52
CA THR A 93 18.10 6.12 -0.97
C THR A 93 16.74 5.45 -0.82
N VAL A 94 16.12 5.57 0.34
CA VAL A 94 14.76 5.08 0.61
C VAL A 94 13.84 6.28 0.87
N PHE A 95 12.83 6.44 0.00
CA PHE A 95 11.74 7.39 0.20
C PHE A 95 10.58 6.66 0.87
N THR A 96 10.20 7.11 2.06
CA THR A 96 9.15 6.43 2.84
C THR A 96 8.28 7.40 3.61
N ILE A 97 6.98 7.06 3.70
CA ILE A 97 6.04 7.72 4.61
C ILE A 97 6.10 7.11 6.01
N TYR A 98 6.70 5.92 6.13
CA TYR A 98 6.71 5.17 7.38
C TYR A 98 7.83 5.62 8.32
N ASN A 99 7.56 5.56 9.62
CA ASN A 99 8.59 5.83 10.63
C ASN A 99 9.40 4.54 10.92
N ILE A 100 10.15 4.09 9.93
CA ILE A 100 11.02 2.92 10.03
C ILE A 100 12.45 3.32 10.36
N LYS A 101 13.13 2.48 11.14
CA LYS A 101 14.57 2.60 11.36
C LYS A 101 15.31 1.98 10.17
N LEU A 102 16.23 2.71 9.59
CA LEU A 102 17.09 2.21 8.51
C LEU A 102 18.52 2.07 9.00
N PRO A 103 19.31 1.11 8.45
CA PRO A 103 20.74 1.05 8.67
C PRO A 103 21.42 2.38 8.32
N SER A 104 22.44 2.79 9.08
CA SER A 104 23.19 4.05 8.88
C SER A 104 23.80 4.19 7.49
N LYS A 105 24.06 3.08 6.82
CA LYS A 105 24.56 3.01 5.44
C LYS A 105 23.53 3.42 4.37
N ILE A 106 22.25 3.67 4.75
CA ILE A 106 21.13 3.95 3.84
C ILE A 106 20.61 5.36 4.11
N LYS A 107 20.45 6.14 3.04
CA LYS A 107 19.86 7.47 3.13
C LYS A 107 18.32 7.36 3.23
N LYS A 108 17.76 7.80 4.36
CA LYS A 108 16.31 7.92 4.53
C LYS A 108 15.83 9.30 4.08
N ILE A 109 14.79 9.34 3.26
CA ILE A 109 14.02 10.56 2.97
C ILE A 109 12.58 10.25 3.39
N GLN A 110 12.20 10.76 4.54
CA GLN A 110 10.82 10.65 5.00
C GLN A 110 10.01 11.80 4.43
N TYR A 111 8.88 11.48 3.82
CA TYR A 111 7.96 12.48 3.32
C TYR A 111 6.56 12.21 3.86
N PHE A 112 5.84 13.26 4.11
CA PHE A 112 4.44 13.17 4.51
C PHE A 112 3.59 13.76 3.40
N PRO A 113 2.60 13.01 2.89
CA PRO A 113 1.62 13.56 1.97
C PRO A 113 0.98 14.81 2.61
N LYS A 114 1.04 15.94 1.92
CA LYS A 114 0.41 17.18 2.41
C LYS A 114 -1.11 17.04 2.33
N TYR A 115 -1.70 16.46 3.35
CA TYR A 115 -3.14 16.54 3.53
C TYR A 115 -3.46 17.89 4.19
N THR A 116 -4.27 18.71 3.54
CA THR A 116 -4.78 19.94 4.15
C THR A 116 -5.71 19.56 5.29
N LYS A 117 -5.29 19.81 6.54
CA LYS A 117 -6.16 19.64 7.73
C LYS A 117 -7.29 20.68 7.67
N LYS A 118 -8.31 20.43 6.86
CA LYS A 118 -9.53 21.23 6.92
C LYS A 118 -10.26 20.90 8.22
N ARG A 119 -10.63 21.92 9.00
CA ARG A 119 -11.55 21.73 10.13
C ARG A 119 -12.87 21.23 9.58
N LYS A 120 -13.26 20.01 9.92
CA LYS A 120 -14.50 19.39 9.49
C LYS A 120 -15.33 19.04 10.73
N LYS A 121 -16.64 19.17 10.60
CA LYS A 121 -17.56 18.66 11.62
C LYS A 121 -17.43 17.15 11.73
N THR A 122 -17.45 16.63 12.94
CA THR A 122 -17.44 15.18 13.19
C THR A 122 -18.85 14.64 12.98
N CYS A 123 -19.00 13.57 12.24
CA CYS A 123 -20.25 12.82 12.14
C CYS A 123 -20.22 11.59 13.06
N ASN A 124 -21.40 11.13 13.45
CA ASN A 124 -21.54 9.98 14.35
C ASN A 124 -21.41 8.62 13.62
N GLU A 125 -21.30 8.65 12.31
CA GLU A 125 -21.15 7.44 11.50
C GLU A 125 -19.76 6.84 11.68
N ILE A 126 -19.71 5.52 11.47
CA ILE A 126 -18.50 4.73 11.51
C ILE A 126 -18.06 4.44 10.08
N PHE A 127 -16.79 4.66 9.80
CA PHE A 127 -16.19 4.34 8.53
C PHE A 127 -15.43 3.02 8.62
N PHE A 128 -15.68 2.11 7.71
CA PHE A 128 -14.98 0.83 7.63
C PHE A 128 -14.13 0.75 6.36
N ILE A 129 -12.85 0.51 6.55
CA ILE A 129 -11.91 0.30 5.44
C ILE A 129 -11.88 -1.18 5.11
N GLY A 130 -12.31 -1.51 3.91
CA GLY A 130 -12.32 -2.88 3.41
C GLY A 130 -10.92 -3.44 3.17
N SER A 131 -10.83 -4.76 3.20
CA SER A 131 -9.61 -5.53 2.92
C SER A 131 -9.97 -6.81 2.17
N PRO A 132 -9.23 -7.23 1.15
CA PRO A 132 -9.57 -8.35 0.28
C PRO A 132 -9.24 -9.69 0.94
N LEU A 133 -9.85 -9.96 2.11
CA LEU A 133 -9.55 -11.11 2.95
C LEU A 133 -10.05 -12.42 2.34
N VAL A 134 -11.25 -12.40 1.77
CA VAL A 134 -11.85 -13.58 1.11
C VAL A 134 -11.28 -13.71 -0.30
N SER A 135 -11.27 -12.61 -1.06
CA SER A 135 -10.76 -12.57 -2.44
C SER A 135 -9.28 -12.99 -2.55
N ASN A 136 -8.50 -12.82 -1.50
CA ASN A 136 -7.11 -13.29 -1.41
C ASN A 136 -6.95 -14.62 -0.66
N ASN A 137 -8.05 -15.32 -0.35
CA ASN A 137 -8.05 -16.60 0.40
C ASN A 137 -7.39 -16.54 1.80
N ILE A 138 -7.33 -15.37 2.42
CA ILE A 138 -6.77 -15.18 3.76
C ILE A 138 -7.74 -15.72 4.81
N VAL A 139 -9.04 -15.41 4.64
CA VAL A 139 -10.12 -15.84 5.53
C VAL A 139 -11.22 -16.52 4.71
N SER A 140 -11.88 -17.55 5.26
CA SER A 140 -13.02 -18.17 4.59
C SER A 140 -14.26 -17.27 4.61
N ARG A 141 -15.17 -17.45 3.65
CA ARG A 141 -16.44 -16.68 3.56
C ARG A 141 -17.24 -16.73 4.87
N ASP A 142 -17.38 -17.92 5.45
CA ASP A 142 -18.16 -18.10 6.69
C ASP A 142 -17.53 -17.37 7.88
N LYS A 143 -16.22 -17.44 8.00
CA LYS A 143 -15.48 -16.70 9.03
C LYS A 143 -15.63 -15.21 8.84
N PHE A 144 -15.47 -14.71 7.62
CA PHE A 144 -15.66 -13.29 7.29
C PHE A 144 -17.07 -12.82 7.68
N MET A 145 -18.10 -13.56 7.28
CA MET A 145 -19.50 -13.24 7.66
C MET A 145 -19.70 -13.21 9.17
N LYS A 146 -19.13 -14.17 9.91
CA LYS A 146 -19.21 -14.19 11.40
C LYS A 146 -18.59 -12.94 12.01
N ILE A 147 -17.39 -12.55 11.53
CA ILE A 147 -16.69 -11.34 11.99
C ILE A 147 -17.54 -10.10 11.71
N MET A 148 -18.01 -9.94 10.48
CA MET A 148 -18.80 -8.77 10.09
C MET A 148 -20.12 -8.70 10.85
N LYS A 149 -20.77 -9.81 11.16
CA LYS A 149 -21.95 -9.88 12.04
C LYS A 149 -21.63 -9.42 13.46
N ILE A 150 -20.51 -9.84 14.05
CA ILE A 150 -20.08 -9.41 15.39
C ILE A 150 -19.84 -7.90 15.42
N ILE A 151 -19.12 -7.37 14.42
CA ILE A 151 -18.84 -5.94 14.29
C ILE A 151 -20.17 -5.16 14.14
N SER A 152 -21.09 -5.67 13.33
CA SER A 152 -22.36 -5.01 13.02
C SER A 152 -23.30 -4.89 14.22
N LYS A 153 -23.26 -5.83 15.17
CA LYS A 153 -24.11 -5.81 16.37
C LYS A 153 -23.88 -4.60 17.28
N LYS A 154 -22.67 -4.06 17.28
CA LYS A 154 -22.27 -2.95 18.17
C LYS A 154 -22.70 -1.58 17.65
N ASN A 155 -23.08 -1.45 16.39
CA ASN A 155 -23.31 -0.15 15.77
C ASN A 155 -24.45 -0.21 14.72
N LYS A 156 -25.23 0.89 14.65
CA LYS A 156 -26.43 0.94 13.80
C LYS A 156 -26.13 1.13 12.31
N LYS A 157 -25.03 1.82 11.93
CA LYS A 157 -24.74 2.15 10.53
C LYS A 157 -23.25 2.31 10.26
N PHE A 158 -22.79 1.66 9.21
CA PHE A 158 -21.43 1.74 8.72
C PHE A 158 -21.36 2.29 7.30
N PHE A 159 -20.33 3.08 7.01
CA PHE A 159 -19.92 3.40 5.66
C PHE A 159 -18.72 2.51 5.29
N TYR A 160 -18.93 1.59 4.37
CA TYR A 160 -17.91 0.65 3.94
C TYR A 160 -17.19 1.16 2.68
N TYR A 161 -15.89 1.34 2.77
CA TYR A 161 -15.06 1.75 1.65
C TYR A 161 -14.26 0.54 1.14
N PRO A 162 -14.63 -0.03 -0.02
CA PRO A 162 -14.04 -1.27 -0.48
C PRO A 162 -12.60 -1.11 -0.93
N HIS A 163 -11.78 -2.12 -0.67
CA HIS A 163 -10.47 -2.25 -1.28
C HIS A 163 -10.60 -2.56 -2.78
N ARG A 164 -9.59 -2.23 -3.57
CA ARG A 164 -9.64 -2.40 -5.06
C ARG A 164 -9.79 -3.85 -5.51
N ASN A 165 -9.36 -4.79 -4.69
CA ASN A 165 -9.38 -6.21 -4.99
C ASN A 165 -10.52 -6.95 -4.27
N GLU A 166 -11.39 -6.27 -3.55
CA GLU A 166 -12.58 -6.86 -2.95
C GLU A 166 -13.65 -7.09 -4.02
N ILE A 167 -14.04 -8.33 -4.18
CA ILE A 167 -15.11 -8.75 -5.09
C ILE A 167 -16.12 -9.57 -4.28
N ASP A 168 -15.65 -10.61 -3.62
CA ASP A 168 -16.49 -11.56 -2.88
C ASP A 168 -17.05 -11.00 -1.59
N GLU A 169 -16.28 -10.15 -0.89
CA GLU A 169 -16.63 -9.59 0.40
C GLU A 169 -17.90 -8.75 0.37
N LEU A 170 -18.11 -8.01 -0.72
CA LEU A 170 -19.20 -7.04 -0.81
C LEU A 170 -20.57 -7.69 -0.70
N SER A 171 -20.74 -8.90 -1.25
CA SER A 171 -21.97 -9.67 -1.15
C SER A 171 -22.23 -10.29 0.23
N LEU A 172 -21.18 -10.35 1.09
CA LEU A 172 -21.21 -10.95 2.41
C LEU A 172 -21.43 -9.93 3.54
N LEU A 173 -21.51 -8.64 3.20
CA LEU A 173 -21.68 -7.56 4.19
C LEU A 173 -23.10 -7.55 4.77
N PRO A 174 -23.26 -7.34 6.08
CA PRO A 174 -24.56 -7.12 6.71
C PRO A 174 -25.28 -5.88 6.12
N LYS A 175 -26.62 -5.88 6.17
CA LYS A 175 -27.48 -4.81 5.57
C LYS A 175 -27.23 -3.40 6.13
N ASN A 176 -26.67 -3.28 7.32
CA ASN A 176 -26.34 -1.99 7.92
C ASN A 176 -25.02 -1.39 7.43
N PHE A 177 -24.33 -2.06 6.49
CA PHE A 177 -23.16 -1.52 5.80
C PHE A 177 -23.58 -0.85 4.48
N LYS A 178 -23.40 0.48 4.43
CA LYS A 178 -23.58 1.24 3.19
C LYS A 178 -22.29 1.23 2.41
N ILE A 179 -22.26 0.51 1.30
CA ILE A 179 -21.08 0.43 0.41
C ILE A 179 -20.92 1.76 -0.31
N LEU A 180 -19.75 2.34 -0.23
CA LEU A 180 -19.39 3.58 -0.90
C LEU A 180 -18.75 3.30 -2.25
N LYS A 181 -19.06 4.11 -3.24
CA LYS A 181 -18.43 4.02 -4.56
C LYS A 181 -16.97 4.44 -4.45
N ARG A 182 -16.06 3.52 -4.77
CA ARG A 182 -14.63 3.80 -4.77
C ARG A 182 -14.24 4.65 -5.99
N LYS A 183 -13.79 5.89 -5.73
CA LYS A 183 -13.28 6.82 -6.75
C LYS A 183 -11.78 7.08 -6.62
N PHE A 184 -11.25 6.99 -5.40
CA PHE A 184 -9.87 7.33 -5.04
C PHE A 184 -9.26 6.24 -4.15
N ASN A 185 -8.02 6.42 -3.68
CA ASN A 185 -7.53 5.71 -2.52
C ASN A 185 -8.26 6.22 -1.26
N VAL A 186 -8.27 5.43 -0.20
CA VAL A 186 -9.07 5.71 1.01
C VAL A 186 -8.60 6.99 1.70
N GLU A 187 -7.33 7.28 1.72
CA GLU A 187 -6.72 8.46 2.33
C GLU A 187 -7.22 9.74 1.64
N LYS A 188 -7.18 9.75 0.30
CA LYS A 188 -7.71 10.86 -0.49
C LYS A 188 -9.21 11.01 -0.33
N PHE A 189 -9.94 9.89 -0.24
CA PHE A 189 -11.38 9.93 0.02
C PHE A 189 -11.66 10.59 1.37
N LEU A 190 -11.04 10.11 2.44
CA LEU A 190 -11.22 10.64 3.79
C LEU A 190 -10.80 12.12 3.89
N ASN A 191 -9.70 12.50 3.24
CA ASN A 191 -9.27 13.90 3.20
C ASN A 191 -10.28 14.81 2.48
N ASN A 192 -10.95 14.32 1.44
CA ASN A 192 -11.91 15.10 0.66
C ASN A 192 -13.36 15.00 1.15
N TYR A 193 -13.65 14.04 2.03
CA TYR A 193 -14.99 13.87 2.56
C TYR A 193 -15.39 15.08 3.41
N LYS A 194 -16.66 15.48 3.34
CA LYS A 194 -17.15 16.72 4.00
C LYS A 194 -17.13 16.69 5.53
N TYR A 195 -17.14 15.49 6.11
CA TYR A 195 -17.12 15.29 7.56
C TYR A 195 -15.91 14.46 8.00
N ASN A 196 -15.53 14.56 9.27
CA ASN A 196 -14.68 13.57 9.93
C ASN A 196 -15.55 12.48 10.53
N PHE A 197 -15.16 11.23 10.37
CA PHE A 197 -15.83 10.13 11.00
C PHE A 197 -15.43 10.03 12.49
N ARG A 198 -16.41 9.72 13.34
CA ARG A 198 -16.16 9.52 14.78
C ARG A 198 -15.18 8.37 15.01
N LEU A 199 -15.39 7.26 14.31
CA LEU A 199 -14.56 6.07 14.39
C LEU A 199 -14.25 5.55 12.98
N ILE A 200 -13.05 5.03 12.83
CA ILE A 200 -12.60 4.33 11.64
C ILE A 200 -12.24 2.91 12.04
N TYR A 201 -12.86 1.97 11.39
CA TYR A 201 -12.62 0.55 11.55
C TYR A 201 -11.85 0.01 10.36
N SER A 202 -10.91 -0.88 10.61
CA SER A 202 -10.16 -1.57 9.55
C SER A 202 -9.69 -2.93 10.04
N PHE A 203 -9.47 -3.83 9.13
CA PHE A 203 -8.49 -4.88 9.31
C PHE A 203 -7.09 -4.31 9.08
N ASN A 204 -6.02 -5.10 9.30
CA ASN A 204 -4.66 -4.65 9.07
C ASN A 204 -4.50 -4.07 7.65
N SER A 205 -4.20 -2.79 7.57
CA SER A 205 -4.10 -2.06 6.30
C SER A 205 -3.01 -0.98 6.38
N SER A 206 -2.18 -0.90 5.34
CA SER A 206 -1.16 0.16 5.21
C SER A 206 -1.76 1.57 5.20
N ALA A 207 -3.02 1.71 4.79
CA ALA A 207 -3.74 2.98 4.81
C ALA A 207 -3.85 3.59 6.21
N ILE A 208 -3.82 2.78 7.27
CA ILE A 208 -3.90 3.26 8.66
C ILE A 208 -2.76 4.22 8.98
N GLN A 209 -1.54 3.94 8.52
CA GLN A 209 -0.38 4.81 8.76
C GLN A 209 -0.55 6.21 8.14
N GLU A 210 -1.13 6.29 6.94
CA GLU A 210 -1.41 7.57 6.30
C GLU A 210 -2.58 8.31 6.99
N ILE A 211 -3.59 7.57 7.43
CA ILE A 211 -4.78 8.11 8.10
C ILE A 211 -4.42 8.73 9.46
N LEU A 212 -3.43 8.21 10.17
CA LEU A 212 -2.91 8.79 11.42
C LEU A 212 -2.36 10.21 11.25
N ASN A 213 -2.08 10.67 10.04
CA ASN A 213 -1.70 12.06 9.80
C ASN A 213 -2.85 13.06 9.99
N PHE A 214 -4.11 12.60 9.99
CA PHE A 214 -5.28 13.48 10.09
C PHE A 214 -6.40 12.93 11.01
N TYR A 215 -6.33 11.69 11.45
CA TYR A 215 -7.18 11.12 12.52
C TYR A 215 -6.33 10.80 13.75
N LYS A 216 -6.92 10.92 14.93
CA LYS A 216 -6.27 10.54 16.18
C LYS A 216 -6.28 9.02 16.35
N LYS A 217 -5.28 8.45 17.04
CA LYS A 217 -5.18 7.01 17.31
C LYS A 217 -6.45 6.46 17.99
N GLU A 218 -7.05 7.22 18.89
CA GLU A 218 -8.24 6.83 19.63
C GLU A 218 -9.49 6.68 18.74
N GLN A 219 -9.47 7.26 17.54
CA GLN A 219 -10.55 7.14 16.55
C GLN A 219 -10.41 5.89 15.66
N LEU A 220 -9.29 5.18 15.76
CA LEU A 220 -9.01 3.99 14.97
C LEU A 220 -9.31 2.72 15.77
N ARG A 221 -9.89 1.73 15.12
CA ARG A 221 -10.11 0.39 15.64
C ARG A 221 -9.62 -0.61 14.59
N VAL A 222 -8.49 -1.21 14.86
CA VAL A 222 -7.91 -2.23 13.99
C VAL A 222 -8.27 -3.60 14.54
N PHE A 223 -8.87 -4.44 13.71
CA PHE A 223 -9.19 -5.81 14.06
C PHE A 223 -8.05 -6.72 13.67
N ASP A 224 -7.51 -7.43 14.64
CA ASP A 224 -6.55 -8.48 14.40
C ASP A 224 -7.27 -9.70 13.80
N ILE A 225 -6.72 -10.21 12.72
CA ILE A 225 -7.25 -11.37 12.00
C ILE A 225 -6.35 -12.61 12.12
N ASN A 226 -5.26 -12.53 12.88
CA ASN A 226 -4.27 -13.60 12.97
C ASN A 226 -4.88 -14.95 13.40
N ASP A 227 -5.83 -14.92 14.33
CA ASP A 227 -6.53 -16.14 14.79
C ASP A 227 -7.45 -16.75 13.74
N TRP A 228 -7.73 -16.03 12.66
CA TRP A 228 -8.68 -16.42 11.63
C TRP A 228 -8.02 -16.73 10.27
N VAL A 229 -6.74 -16.55 10.15
CA VAL A 229 -5.99 -16.80 8.91
C VAL A 229 -5.94 -18.31 8.63
N LYS A 230 -6.22 -18.68 7.40
CA LYS A 230 -6.23 -20.11 6.94
C LYS A 230 -4.85 -20.74 6.96
N LYS A 231 -3.82 -19.96 6.66
CA LYS A 231 -2.41 -20.36 6.71
C LYS A 231 -1.71 -19.39 7.66
N LYS A 232 -0.94 -19.91 8.61
CA LYS A 232 0.08 -19.13 9.33
C LYS A 232 1.22 -18.81 8.36
N GLU A 233 0.97 -18.06 7.32
CA GLU A 233 2.05 -17.45 6.56
C GLU A 233 2.51 -16.24 7.34
N GLU A 234 3.77 -16.24 7.68
CA GLU A 234 4.53 -15.44 8.63
C GLU A 234 4.45 -13.91 8.46
N SER A 235 3.59 -13.37 7.64
CA SER A 235 3.76 -12.00 7.13
C SER A 235 2.87 -10.92 7.73
N TYR A 236 1.98 -11.20 8.66
CA TYR A 236 1.04 -10.17 9.17
C TYR A 236 1.02 -10.04 10.70
N ARG A 237 2.14 -10.19 11.35
CA ARG A 237 2.26 -9.74 12.73
C ARG A 237 2.40 -8.22 12.72
N TYR A 238 1.31 -7.52 13.03
CA TYR A 238 1.42 -6.19 13.62
C TYR A 238 2.07 -6.38 14.97
N THR A 239 3.33 -6.09 15.09
CA THR A 239 3.89 -5.75 16.38
C THR A 239 3.26 -4.42 16.76
N GLU A 240 2.36 -4.45 17.74
CA GLU A 240 2.06 -3.30 18.57
C GLU A 240 3.35 -2.97 19.34
N ASP A 241 4.27 -2.34 18.70
CA ASP A 241 5.42 -1.80 19.38
C ASP A 241 5.22 -0.30 19.57
N LYS A 242 4.76 -0.05 20.83
CA LYS A 242 5.27 0.90 21.83
C LYS A 242 5.34 2.37 21.41
#